data_19ed290775a37c3123ea4592154b51cb
#
_entry.id   19ed290775a37c3123ea4592154b51cb
#
_cell.length_a   1.000
_cell.length_b   1.000
_cell.length_c   1.000
_cell.angle_alpha   90.00
_cell.angle_beta   90.00
_cell.angle_gamma   90.00
#
_symmetry.space_group_name_H-M   'P 1'
#
loop_
_entity.id
_entity.type
_entity.pdbx_description
1 polymer ?
#
loop_
_entity_poly.entity_id
_entity_poly.type
_entity_poly.pdbx_seq_one_letter_code
_entity_poly.pdbx_strand_id
1 'polypeptide(L)'
;MIKILKSLFLSLAISTLIYGGSVMAQERDIIHMTLKDGVVKMETRPDLAPKHVAQIKQLISEGQYDGVVFHRVIDGFMAQTGDVEFGNSSNEKFNMSRAGTGGSSLPDIPAEFSDANHGRGAVSMARA
;
A
#
# COMPACT_ATOMS: atom_id res chain seq x y z
N MET A 1 32.36 5.71 -75.20
CA MET A 1 31.83 4.74 -74.20
C MET A 1 31.70 5.45 -72.88
N ILE A 2 30.51 5.80 -72.52
CA ILE A 2 30.19 6.55 -71.29
C ILE A 2 29.70 5.53 -70.25
N LYS A 3 30.45 5.34 -69.10
CA LYS A 3 30.03 4.48 -68.03
C LYS A 3 29.18 5.30 -67.05
N ILE A 4 27.91 4.95 -66.94
CA ILE A 4 26.97 5.55 -65.97
C ILE A 4 27.19 4.86 -64.62
N LEU A 5 27.67 5.63 -63.64
CA LEU A 5 27.83 5.19 -62.24
C LEU A 5 26.48 5.38 -61.52
N LYS A 6 25.80 4.27 -61.21
CA LYS A 6 24.56 4.28 -60.42
C LYS A 6 24.90 4.45 -58.94
N SER A 7 24.61 5.61 -58.40
CA SER A 7 24.66 5.88 -56.95
C SER A 7 23.47 5.23 -56.26
N LEU A 8 23.74 4.27 -55.37
CA LEU A 8 22.73 3.60 -54.54
C LEU A 8 22.62 4.37 -53.23
N PHE A 9 21.59 5.18 -53.09
CA PHE A 9 21.23 5.82 -51.80
C PHE A 9 20.53 4.79 -50.93
N LEU A 10 21.22 4.31 -49.88
CA LEU A 10 20.66 3.46 -48.85
C LEU A 10 20.05 4.37 -47.78
N SER A 11 18.72 4.58 -47.83
CA SER A 11 17.97 5.30 -46.80
C SER A 11 17.85 4.42 -45.57
N LEU A 12 18.63 4.71 -44.52
CA LEU A 12 18.51 4.11 -43.21
C LEU A 12 17.34 4.78 -42.44
N ALA A 13 16.19 4.15 -42.49
CA ALA A 13 15.03 4.59 -41.68
C ALA A 13 15.27 4.16 -40.23
N ILE A 14 15.66 5.10 -39.37
CA ILE A 14 15.73 4.89 -37.94
C ILE A 14 14.31 4.97 -37.37
N SER A 15 13.68 3.81 -37.18
CA SER A 15 12.42 3.70 -36.43
C SER A 15 12.70 3.86 -34.95
N THR A 16 12.50 5.06 -34.41
CA THR A 16 12.48 5.30 -32.96
C THR A 16 11.21 4.67 -32.38
N LEU A 17 11.35 3.49 -31.79
CA LEU A 17 10.30 2.85 -31.01
C LEU A 17 10.15 3.65 -29.71
N ILE A 18 9.16 4.55 -29.66
CA ILE A 18 8.77 5.22 -28.41
C ILE A 18 8.05 4.18 -27.58
N TYR A 19 8.74 3.56 -26.64
CA TYR A 19 8.13 2.80 -25.56
C TYR A 19 7.39 3.79 -24.66
N GLY A 20 6.16 4.11 -25.01
CA GLY A 20 5.22 4.75 -24.13
C GLY A 20 4.85 3.78 -23.01
N GLY A 21 5.62 3.75 -21.95
CA GLY A 21 5.23 3.06 -20.72
C GLY A 21 3.94 3.72 -20.21
N SER A 22 2.80 3.06 -20.42
CA SER A 22 1.56 3.44 -19.75
C SER A 22 1.82 3.32 -18.24
N VAL A 23 1.96 4.45 -17.56
CA VAL A 23 1.86 4.49 -16.11
C VAL A 23 0.42 4.10 -15.80
N MET A 24 0.20 2.81 -15.52
CA MET A 24 -1.09 2.34 -15.03
C MET A 24 -1.32 3.04 -13.70
N ALA A 25 -2.31 3.93 -13.67
CA ALA A 25 -2.75 4.52 -12.42
C ALA A 25 -3.17 3.38 -11.49
N GLN A 26 -2.50 3.27 -10.35
CA GLN A 26 -2.79 2.20 -9.40
C GLN A 26 -4.18 2.42 -8.82
N GLU A 27 -5.06 1.44 -9.02
CA GLU A 27 -6.47 1.53 -8.63
C GLU A 27 -6.59 1.70 -7.11
N ARG A 28 -7.47 2.62 -6.70
CA ARG A 28 -7.81 2.86 -5.30
C ARG A 28 -8.92 1.93 -4.89
N ASP A 29 -8.67 1.13 -3.88
CA ASP A 29 -9.66 0.22 -3.32
C ASP A 29 -10.33 0.84 -2.10
N ILE A 30 -11.51 0.35 -1.76
CA ILE A 30 -12.19 0.68 -0.51
C ILE A 30 -12.08 -0.50 0.44
N ILE A 31 -11.41 -0.30 1.55
CA ILE A 31 -11.38 -1.25 2.67
C ILE A 31 -12.57 -0.98 3.57
N HIS A 32 -13.32 -2.03 3.90
CA HIS A 32 -14.42 -1.97 4.86
C HIS A 32 -13.94 -2.54 6.20
N MET A 33 -13.89 -1.71 7.23
CA MET A 33 -13.63 -2.15 8.59
C MET A 33 -14.94 -2.19 9.37
N THR A 34 -15.42 -3.39 9.65
CA THR A 34 -16.66 -3.60 10.41
C THR A 34 -16.38 -3.51 11.89
N LEU A 35 -17.00 -2.56 12.56
CA LEU A 35 -16.94 -2.36 13.99
C LEU A 35 -18.31 -2.65 14.62
N LYS A 36 -18.35 -2.72 15.96
CA LYS A 36 -19.57 -2.93 16.71
C LYS A 36 -20.69 -1.93 16.35
N ASP A 37 -20.31 -0.67 16.13
CA ASP A 37 -21.25 0.43 15.94
C ASP A 37 -21.42 0.84 14.46
N GLY A 38 -20.83 0.10 13.53
CA GLY A 38 -20.98 0.33 12.09
C GLY A 38 -19.74 0.04 11.27
N VAL A 39 -19.80 0.37 9.98
CA VAL A 39 -18.73 0.12 9.02
C VAL A 39 -17.99 1.42 8.72
N VAL A 40 -16.67 1.40 8.91
CA VAL A 40 -15.76 2.46 8.45
C VAL A 40 -15.27 2.10 7.05
N LYS A 41 -15.38 3.04 6.11
CA LYS A 41 -14.87 2.89 4.75
C LYS A 41 -13.58 3.68 4.62
N MET A 42 -12.51 3.00 4.18
CA MET A 42 -11.19 3.59 4.01
C MET A 42 -10.76 3.46 2.55
N GLU A 43 -10.55 4.58 1.85
CA GLU A 43 -9.99 4.59 0.52
C GLU A 43 -8.47 4.40 0.60
N THR A 44 -7.95 3.43 -0.14
CA THR A 44 -6.51 3.21 -0.20
C THR A 44 -5.83 4.27 -1.06
N ARG A 45 -4.57 4.58 -0.72
CA ARG A 45 -3.76 5.57 -1.45
C ARG A 45 -2.45 4.92 -1.96
N PRO A 46 -2.56 3.99 -2.93
CA PRO A 46 -1.38 3.35 -3.50
C PRO A 46 -0.48 4.34 -4.27
N ASP A 47 -1.02 5.49 -4.66
CA ASP A 47 -0.27 6.62 -5.22
C ASP A 47 0.71 7.25 -4.20
N LEU A 48 0.44 7.12 -2.89
CA LEU A 48 1.29 7.63 -1.81
C LEU A 48 2.16 6.55 -1.16
N ALA A 49 1.61 5.34 -0.98
CA ALA A 49 2.26 4.27 -0.24
C ALA A 49 1.96 2.89 -0.86
N PRO A 50 2.46 2.62 -2.08
CA PRO A 50 2.10 1.40 -2.83
C PRO A 50 2.46 0.11 -2.11
N LYS A 51 3.61 0.04 -1.46
CA LYS A 51 4.06 -1.16 -0.74
C LYS A 51 3.25 -1.41 0.52
N HIS A 52 2.97 -0.35 1.30
CA HIS A 52 2.12 -0.45 2.49
C HIS A 52 0.70 -0.88 2.12
N VAL A 53 0.10 -0.27 1.09
CA VAL A 53 -1.23 -0.66 0.61
C VAL A 53 -1.25 -2.13 0.17
N ALA A 54 -0.25 -2.59 -0.58
CA ALA A 54 -0.16 -3.97 -1.02
C ALA A 54 -0.10 -4.95 0.17
N GLN A 55 0.75 -4.68 1.18
CA GLN A 55 0.87 -5.53 2.35
C GLN A 55 -0.39 -5.54 3.22
N ILE A 56 -1.01 -4.38 3.43
CA ILE A 56 -2.29 -4.30 4.16
C ILE A 56 -3.37 -5.12 3.46
N LYS A 57 -3.49 -5.01 2.13
CA LYS A 57 -4.45 -5.82 1.34
C LYS A 57 -4.17 -7.31 1.46
N GLN A 58 -2.91 -7.73 1.45
CA GLN A 58 -2.54 -9.12 1.66
C GLN A 58 -3.00 -9.60 3.04
N LEU A 59 -2.67 -8.90 4.11
CA LEU A 59 -3.05 -9.27 5.47
C LEU A 59 -4.58 -9.31 5.66
N ILE A 60 -5.31 -8.40 4.99
CA ILE A 60 -6.79 -8.43 4.96
C ILE A 60 -7.28 -9.70 4.26
N SER A 61 -6.72 -10.04 3.09
CA SER A 61 -7.15 -11.23 2.34
C SER A 61 -6.87 -12.54 3.08
N GLU A 62 -5.89 -12.52 3.98
CA GLU A 62 -5.54 -13.64 4.85
C GLU A 62 -6.36 -13.65 6.17
N GLY A 63 -7.27 -12.68 6.38
CA GLY A 63 -8.07 -12.56 7.61
C GLY A 63 -7.27 -12.16 8.86
N GLN A 64 -6.04 -11.67 8.69
CA GLN A 64 -5.14 -11.37 9.81
C GLN A 64 -5.65 -10.25 10.74
N TYR A 65 -6.48 -9.35 10.20
CA TYR A 65 -7.04 -8.23 10.97
C TYR A 65 -8.37 -8.56 11.65
N ASP A 66 -8.96 -9.74 11.40
CA ASP A 66 -10.23 -10.12 12.01
C ASP A 66 -10.03 -10.37 13.52
N GLY A 67 -10.78 -9.63 14.33
CA GLY A 67 -10.67 -9.70 15.79
C GLY A 67 -9.53 -8.90 16.42
N VAL A 68 -8.79 -8.09 15.64
CA VAL A 68 -7.72 -7.23 16.16
C VAL A 68 -8.31 -6.05 16.91
N VAL A 69 -7.81 -5.80 18.11
CA VAL A 69 -8.30 -4.74 19.01
C VAL A 69 -7.66 -3.39 18.71
N PHE A 70 -8.36 -2.31 19.07
CA PHE A 70 -7.75 -0.99 19.22
C PHE A 70 -7.02 -0.95 20.57
N HIS A 71 -5.72 -1.06 20.55
CA HIS A 71 -4.89 -1.16 21.75
C HIS A 71 -4.51 0.21 22.34
N ARG A 72 -4.68 1.30 21.56
CA ARG A 72 -4.40 2.66 22.01
C ARG A 72 -5.39 3.64 21.39
N VAL A 73 -6.15 4.32 22.23
CA VAL A 73 -7.12 5.35 21.82
C VAL A 73 -6.89 6.60 22.65
N ILE A 74 -6.66 7.72 21.99
CA ILE A 74 -6.47 9.03 22.62
C ILE A 74 -7.51 9.97 22.05
N ASP A 75 -8.40 10.46 22.91
CA ASP A 75 -9.46 11.39 22.52
C ASP A 75 -8.88 12.66 21.89
N GLY A 76 -9.51 13.11 20.81
CA GLY A 76 -9.08 14.28 20.05
C GLY A 76 -7.78 14.10 19.26
N PHE A 77 -7.14 12.91 19.31
CA PHE A 77 -5.89 12.67 18.61
C PHE A 77 -5.96 11.47 17.65
N MET A 78 -5.98 10.23 18.16
CA MET A 78 -5.96 9.05 17.29
C MET A 78 -6.49 7.78 17.96
N ALA A 79 -6.84 6.79 17.13
CA ALA A 79 -7.05 5.40 17.53
C ALA A 79 -6.04 4.51 16.78
N GLN A 80 -5.35 3.62 17.49
CA GLN A 80 -4.31 2.75 16.95
C GLN A 80 -4.72 1.29 17.09
N THR A 81 -4.55 0.54 16.00
CA THR A 81 -4.85 -0.89 15.88
C THR A 81 -3.85 -1.53 14.92
N GLY A 82 -3.98 -2.83 14.65
CA GLY A 82 -3.23 -3.52 13.60
C GLY A 82 -2.14 -4.47 14.11
N ASP A 83 -1.99 -4.67 15.41
CA ASP A 83 -1.12 -5.72 15.96
C ASP A 83 -1.79 -7.09 15.79
N VAL A 84 -1.38 -7.82 14.78
CA VAL A 84 -1.95 -9.13 14.44
C VAL A 84 -1.39 -10.26 15.30
N GLU A 85 -0.27 -10.03 16.01
CA GLU A 85 0.36 -11.04 16.87
C GLU A 85 -0.23 -11.05 18.28
N PHE A 86 -0.13 -9.91 18.99
CA PHE A 86 -0.57 -9.82 20.39
C PHE A 86 -1.90 -9.11 20.57
N GLY A 87 -2.35 -8.38 19.55
CA GLY A 87 -3.61 -7.62 19.58
C GLY A 87 -4.81 -8.34 18.97
N ASN A 88 -4.65 -9.53 18.42
CA ASN A 88 -5.75 -10.29 17.84
C ASN A 88 -6.44 -11.15 18.90
N SER A 89 -7.66 -10.77 19.28
CA SER A 89 -8.46 -11.43 20.34
C SER A 89 -8.87 -12.87 20.01
N SER A 90 -8.77 -13.28 18.74
CA SER A 90 -9.02 -14.65 18.28
C SER A 90 -7.77 -15.52 18.25
N ASN A 91 -6.60 -14.96 18.56
CA ASN A 91 -5.32 -15.64 18.50
C ASN A 91 -4.93 -16.15 19.90
N GLU A 92 -4.32 -17.34 19.98
CA GLU A 92 -3.78 -17.92 21.22
C GLU A 92 -2.69 -17.05 21.88
N LYS A 93 -2.00 -16.24 21.07
CA LYS A 93 -0.97 -15.29 21.55
C LYS A 93 -1.56 -13.98 22.09
N PHE A 94 -2.88 -13.79 22.06
CA PHE A 94 -3.51 -12.56 22.49
C PHE A 94 -3.06 -12.14 23.88
N ASN A 95 -2.55 -10.91 23.97
CA ASN A 95 -2.07 -10.35 25.23
C ASN A 95 -2.19 -8.83 25.24
N MET A 96 -3.20 -8.32 25.98
CA MET A 96 -3.46 -6.88 26.05
C MET A 96 -2.30 -6.05 26.57
N SER A 97 -1.45 -6.60 27.44
CA SER A 97 -0.29 -5.85 27.97
C SER A 97 0.86 -5.74 26.93
N ARG A 98 0.81 -6.53 25.87
CA ARG A 98 1.76 -6.52 24.75
C ARG A 98 1.15 -5.96 23.46
N ALA A 99 -0.17 -5.81 23.40
CA ALA A 99 -0.84 -5.32 22.22
C ALA A 99 -0.28 -3.96 21.79
N GLY A 100 0.11 -3.88 20.52
CA GLY A 100 0.83 -2.74 19.95
C GLY A 100 2.34 -2.91 19.84
N THR A 101 2.90 -4.03 20.34
CA THR A 101 4.34 -4.33 20.24
C THR A 101 4.66 -5.48 19.29
N GLY A 102 3.66 -6.16 18.76
CA GLY A 102 3.82 -7.22 17.77
C GLY A 102 3.67 -6.71 16.34
N GLY A 103 3.84 -7.64 15.42
CA GLY A 103 3.74 -7.37 13.98
C GLY A 103 3.20 -8.56 13.22
N SER A 104 3.25 -8.49 11.91
CA SER A 104 2.94 -9.62 11.03
C SER A 104 4.18 -10.50 10.78
N SER A 105 3.97 -11.68 10.20
CA SER A 105 5.06 -12.54 9.72
C SER A 105 5.71 -12.05 8.42
N LEU A 106 5.16 -11.01 7.80
CA LEU A 106 5.69 -10.43 6.58
C LEU A 106 6.90 -9.53 6.89
N PRO A 107 7.82 -9.36 5.92
CA PRO A 107 8.97 -8.48 6.09
C PRO A 107 8.58 -7.03 6.34
N ASP A 108 9.44 -6.31 7.05
CA ASP A 108 9.30 -4.87 7.23
C ASP A 108 9.33 -4.13 5.89
N ILE A 109 8.51 -3.10 5.79
CA ILE A 109 8.43 -2.27 4.59
C ILE A 109 9.25 -0.99 4.80
N PRO A 110 10.11 -0.61 3.84
CA PRO A 110 10.75 0.70 3.85
C PRO A 110 9.70 1.82 3.91
N ALA A 111 9.99 2.88 4.66
CA ALA A 111 9.11 4.03 4.79
C ALA A 111 8.76 4.64 3.41
N GLU A 112 7.49 4.96 3.21
CA GLU A 112 6.97 5.64 2.02
C GLU A 112 6.44 7.01 2.46
N PHE A 113 7.35 8.00 2.54
CA PHE A 113 6.98 9.37 2.93
C PHE A 113 6.32 10.12 1.79
N SER A 114 5.39 11.01 2.14
CA SER A 114 4.72 11.92 1.21
C SER A 114 4.38 13.24 1.89
N ASP A 115 4.01 14.24 1.11
CA ASP A 115 3.54 15.54 1.60
C ASP A 115 2.05 15.54 2.00
N ALA A 116 1.40 14.37 1.99
CA ALA A 116 -0.01 14.24 2.37
C ALA A 116 -0.20 14.56 3.85
N ASN A 117 -1.13 15.47 4.14
CA ASN A 117 -1.41 15.90 5.49
C ASN A 117 -2.14 14.82 6.28
N HIS A 118 -1.74 14.58 7.54
CA HIS A 118 -2.39 13.69 8.50
C HIS A 118 -3.53 14.41 9.25
N GLY A 119 -4.46 14.96 8.49
CA GLY A 119 -5.66 15.58 9.06
C GLY A 119 -6.69 14.55 9.55
N ARG A 120 -7.85 15.05 10.01
CA ARG A 120 -8.96 14.19 10.43
C ARG A 120 -9.38 13.24 9.29
N GLY A 121 -9.49 11.94 9.60
CA GLY A 121 -9.83 10.89 8.65
C GLY A 121 -8.63 10.26 7.92
N ALA A 122 -7.40 10.76 8.15
CA ALA A 122 -6.21 10.09 7.63
C ALA A 122 -5.95 8.78 8.39
N VAL A 123 -5.69 7.70 7.64
CA VAL A 123 -5.22 6.42 8.17
C VAL A 123 -3.77 6.23 7.71
N SER A 124 -2.86 6.07 8.67
CA SER A 124 -1.41 6.02 8.39
C SER A 124 -0.76 4.89 9.15
N MET A 125 0.35 4.40 8.63
CA MET A 125 1.16 3.39 9.31
C MET A 125 1.91 4.01 10.49
N ALA A 126 1.82 3.35 11.66
CA ALA A 126 2.67 3.69 12.78
C ALA A 126 4.13 3.25 12.50
N ARG A 127 5.09 3.98 13.06
CA ARG A 127 6.50 3.58 13.12
C ARG A 127 6.88 3.28 14.56
N ALA A 128 7.70 2.24 14.73
CA ALA A 128 8.43 1.97 15.95
C ALA A 128 9.67 2.86 16.02
#